data_8aefe5480245ad2a3afdf4ecf84a7231
#
_entry.id   8aefe5480245ad2a3afdf4ecf84a7231
#
_cell.length_a   1.000
_cell.length_b   1.000
_cell.length_c   1.000
_cell.angle_alpha   90.00
_cell.angle_beta   90.00
_cell.angle_gamma   90.00
#
_symmetry.space_group_name_H-M   'P 1'
#
loop_
_entity.id
_entity.type
_entity.pdbx_description
1 polymer ?
#
loop_
_entity_poly.entity_id
_entity_poly.type
_entity_poly.pdbx_seq_one_letter_code
_entity_poly.pdbx_strand_id
1 'polypeptide(L)'
;MEHFESMGLIVTCACSGYVDCEKVKIFEPDVRARDVNQELDYIGEAKTCGNINNQYTKQQFQEFANKVMTSGKSIGKDVPFYIIISKGCESELHQVLIELGLENRKNIHII
;
A
#
# COMPACT_ATOMS: atom_id res chain seq x y z
N MET A 1 -9.43 1.32 5.59
CA MET A 1 -9.35 2.34 6.67
C MET A 1 -9.39 1.72 8.06
N GLU A 2 -10.39 0.90 8.32
CA GLU A 2 -10.56 0.29 9.65
C GLU A 2 -9.34 -0.49 10.11
N HIS A 3 -8.68 -1.20 9.22
CA HIS A 3 -7.49 -1.96 9.57
C HIS A 3 -6.38 -1.05 10.09
N PHE A 4 -6.13 0.06 9.41
CA PHE A 4 -5.10 1.01 9.85
C PHE A 4 -5.47 1.65 11.18
N GLU A 5 -6.72 2.04 11.35
CA GLU A 5 -7.20 2.61 12.61
C GLU A 5 -7.08 1.62 13.76
N SER A 6 -7.34 0.34 13.50
CA SER A 6 -7.19 -0.72 14.49
C SER A 6 -5.73 -0.92 14.94
N MET A 7 -4.77 -0.50 14.12
CA MET A 7 -3.35 -0.53 14.46
C MET A 7 -2.89 0.72 15.22
N GLY A 8 -3.80 1.64 15.51
CA GLY A 8 -3.46 2.89 16.18
C GLY A 8 -2.91 3.95 15.24
N LEU A 9 -3.07 3.78 13.94
CA LEU A 9 -2.63 4.74 12.94
C LEU A 9 -3.70 5.80 12.69
N ILE A 10 -3.27 6.98 12.27
CA ILE A 10 -4.18 8.05 11.86
C ILE A 10 -4.32 8.00 10.35
N VAL A 11 -5.54 7.81 9.86
CA VAL A 11 -5.82 7.84 8.41
C VAL A 11 -5.77 9.30 7.96
N THR A 12 -4.85 9.61 7.04
CA THR A 12 -4.62 10.96 6.56
C THR A 12 -5.37 11.28 5.28
N CYS A 13 -5.73 10.27 4.50
CA CYS A 13 -6.52 10.41 3.28
C CYS A 13 -7.13 9.07 2.88
N ALA A 14 -8.23 9.12 2.15
CA ALA A 14 -8.86 7.94 1.59
C ALA A 14 -9.75 8.35 0.41
N CYS A 15 -10.03 7.40 -0.49
CA CYS A 15 -10.81 7.68 -1.70
C CYS A 15 -12.25 8.09 -1.42
N SER A 16 -12.84 7.63 -0.32
CA SER A 16 -14.24 7.83 -0.03
C SER A 16 -14.43 8.75 1.17
N GLY A 17 -14.86 9.98 0.93
CA GLY A 17 -15.23 10.93 1.99
C GLY A 17 -14.08 11.64 2.68
N TYR A 18 -12.85 11.41 2.26
CA TYR A 18 -11.65 12.06 2.77
C TYR A 18 -11.00 12.91 1.68
N VAL A 19 -9.95 13.66 2.05
CA VAL A 19 -9.14 14.34 1.04
C VAL A 19 -8.40 13.33 0.18
N ASP A 20 -8.10 13.71 -1.05
CA ASP A 20 -7.36 12.87 -1.97
C ASP A 20 -5.97 12.57 -1.43
N CYS A 21 -5.50 11.36 -1.69
CA CYS A 21 -4.17 10.94 -1.26
C CYS A 21 -3.08 11.55 -2.15
N GLU A 22 -1.98 11.92 -1.52
CA GLU A 22 -0.80 12.35 -2.26
C GLU A 22 -0.28 11.18 -3.10
N LYS A 23 0.02 11.46 -4.36
CA LYS A 23 0.45 10.44 -5.30
C LYS A 23 1.86 9.95 -5.02
N VAL A 24 2.10 8.66 -5.29
CA VAL A 24 3.44 8.09 -5.42
C VAL A 24 3.71 8.04 -6.91
N LYS A 25 4.54 8.94 -7.41
CA LYS A 25 4.70 9.23 -8.83
C LYS A 25 3.35 9.63 -9.44
N ILE A 26 2.81 8.81 -10.36
CA ILE A 26 1.53 9.10 -11.00
C ILE A 26 0.36 8.38 -10.32
N PHE A 27 0.62 7.54 -9.32
CA PHE A 27 -0.40 6.69 -8.71
C PHE A 27 -0.86 7.24 -7.37
N GLU A 28 -2.18 7.35 -7.22
CA GLU A 28 -2.80 7.74 -5.95
C GLU A 28 -3.21 6.46 -5.19
N PRO A 29 -2.68 6.23 -3.99
CA PRO A 29 -3.13 5.09 -3.20
C PRO A 29 -4.57 5.27 -2.73
N ASP A 30 -5.26 4.15 -2.46
CA ASP A 30 -6.64 4.21 -1.97
C ASP A 30 -6.72 4.81 -0.57
N VAL A 31 -5.70 4.59 0.24
CA VAL A 31 -5.66 5.12 1.60
C VAL A 31 -4.21 5.33 2.04
N ARG A 32 -4.00 6.37 2.83
CA ARG A 32 -2.75 6.61 3.54
C ARG A 32 -3.04 6.78 5.02
N ALA A 33 -2.12 6.31 5.84
CA ALA A 33 -2.20 6.49 7.28
C ALA A 33 -0.81 6.83 7.82
N ARG A 34 -0.73 7.24 9.08
CA ARG A 34 0.53 7.65 9.68
C ARG A 34 0.64 7.17 11.12
N ASP A 35 1.79 6.62 11.44
CA ASP A 35 2.22 6.42 12.82
C ASP A 35 2.90 7.71 13.27
N VAL A 36 2.21 8.49 14.08
CA VAL A 36 2.69 9.81 14.50
C VAL A 36 3.96 9.71 15.34
N ASN A 37 4.03 8.67 16.18
CA ASN A 37 5.17 8.48 17.08
C ASN A 37 6.46 8.16 16.32
N GLN A 38 6.36 7.36 15.26
CA GLN A 38 7.51 6.98 14.45
C GLN A 38 7.71 7.88 13.24
N GLU A 39 6.78 8.77 12.97
CA GLU A 39 6.75 9.61 11.77
C GLU A 39 6.91 8.75 10.53
N LEU A 40 6.09 7.68 10.44
CA LEU A 40 6.12 6.70 9.38
C LEU A 40 4.78 6.66 8.66
N ASP A 41 4.81 6.82 7.34
CA ASP A 41 3.61 6.72 6.51
C ASP A 41 3.33 5.26 6.15
N TYR A 42 2.04 4.96 5.97
CA TYR A 42 1.54 3.65 5.53
C TYR A 42 0.67 3.86 4.30
N ILE A 43 0.71 2.94 3.35
CA ILE A 43 -0.09 2.97 2.13
C ILE A 43 -0.95 1.73 2.05
N GLY A 44 -2.22 1.89 1.68
CA GLY A 44 -3.14 0.79 1.42
C GLY A 44 -3.74 0.89 0.03
N GLU A 45 -3.86 -0.25 -0.63
CA GLU A 45 -4.45 -0.36 -1.96
C GLU A 45 -5.37 -1.57 -2.02
N ALA A 46 -6.62 -1.36 -2.43
CA ALA A 46 -7.63 -2.42 -2.52
C ALA A 46 -7.73 -2.91 -3.97
N LYS A 47 -7.80 -4.22 -4.15
CA LYS A 47 -7.94 -4.84 -5.47
C LYS A 47 -8.96 -5.97 -5.44
N THR A 48 -9.71 -6.11 -6.53
CA THR A 48 -10.55 -7.27 -6.79
C THR A 48 -9.79 -8.27 -7.66
N CYS A 49 -10.25 -9.52 -7.71
CA CYS A 49 -9.57 -10.54 -8.52
C CYS A 49 -9.37 -10.11 -9.98
N GLY A 50 -10.36 -9.45 -10.57
CA GLY A 50 -10.29 -9.03 -11.96
C GLY A 50 -9.31 -7.88 -12.22
N ASN A 51 -8.80 -7.24 -11.18
CA ASN A 51 -7.94 -6.06 -11.31
C ASN A 51 -6.52 -6.29 -10.79
N ILE A 52 -6.16 -7.52 -10.45
CA ILE A 52 -4.83 -7.82 -9.92
C ILE A 52 -3.81 -8.02 -11.04
N ASN A 53 -4.15 -8.83 -12.04
CA ASN A 53 -3.21 -9.20 -13.09
C ASN A 53 -3.39 -8.34 -14.34
N ASN A 54 -2.97 -7.08 -14.23
CA ASN A 54 -2.91 -6.18 -15.38
C ASN A 54 -1.72 -5.24 -15.22
N GLN A 55 -1.32 -4.61 -16.30
CA GLN A 55 -0.12 -3.78 -16.34
C GLN A 55 -0.21 -2.58 -15.39
N TYR A 56 -1.37 -1.96 -15.30
CA TYR A 56 -1.57 -0.81 -14.42
C TYR A 56 -1.35 -1.18 -12.96
N THR A 57 -1.96 -2.28 -12.50
CA THR A 57 -1.80 -2.76 -11.13
C THR A 57 -0.35 -3.16 -10.84
N LYS A 58 0.32 -3.80 -11.79
CA LYS A 58 1.73 -4.17 -11.63
C LYS A 58 2.62 -2.96 -11.44
N GLN A 59 2.37 -1.89 -12.19
CA GLN A 59 3.10 -0.64 -12.03
C GLN A 59 2.82 0.01 -10.69
N GLN A 60 1.56 0.04 -10.25
CA GLN A 60 1.19 0.55 -8.92
C GLN A 60 1.93 -0.20 -7.82
N PHE A 61 1.92 -1.51 -7.87
CA PHE A 61 2.56 -2.34 -6.84
C PHE A 61 4.06 -2.08 -6.76
N GLN A 62 4.73 -1.91 -7.90
CA GLN A 62 6.15 -1.60 -7.91
C GLN A 62 6.43 -0.24 -7.28
N GLU A 63 5.67 0.77 -7.63
CA GLU A 63 5.87 2.11 -7.09
C GLU A 63 5.56 2.17 -5.60
N PHE A 64 4.46 1.58 -5.16
CA PHE A 64 4.10 1.58 -3.74
C PHE A 64 5.07 0.75 -2.90
N ALA A 65 5.50 -0.41 -3.41
CA ALA A 65 6.45 -1.28 -2.69
C ALA A 65 7.82 -0.64 -2.54
N ASN A 66 8.21 0.22 -3.47
CA ASN A 66 9.54 0.85 -3.50
C ASN A 66 9.57 2.23 -2.84
N LYS A 67 8.45 2.70 -2.31
CA LYS A 67 8.42 4.01 -1.64
C LYS A 67 9.19 3.95 -0.33
N VAL A 68 10.07 4.93 -0.13
CA VAL A 68 10.81 5.09 1.13
C VAL A 68 10.48 6.45 1.74
N MET A 69 10.64 6.55 3.06
CA MET A 69 10.46 7.81 3.77
C MET A 69 11.60 8.76 3.43
N THR A 70 11.26 10.00 3.12
CA THR A 70 12.22 11.03 2.73
C THR A 70 12.44 12.11 3.78
N SER A 71 11.71 12.03 4.89
CA SER A 71 11.81 13.02 5.98
C SER A 71 11.37 12.40 7.29
N GLY A 72 11.65 13.10 8.38
CA GLY A 72 11.23 12.71 9.72
C GLY A 72 12.09 11.63 10.35
N LYS A 73 11.63 11.10 11.46
CA LYS A 73 12.32 10.10 12.29
C LYS A 73 12.60 8.82 11.54
N SER A 74 11.74 8.47 10.59
CA SER A 74 11.82 7.22 9.82
C SER A 74 12.46 7.39 8.45
N ILE A 75 13.19 8.49 8.23
CA ILE A 75 13.85 8.73 6.94
C ILE A 75 14.69 7.52 6.52
N GLY A 76 14.54 7.10 5.26
CA GLY A 76 15.24 5.94 4.69
C GLY A 76 14.56 4.61 4.91
N LYS A 77 13.53 4.54 5.74
CA LYS A 77 12.78 3.31 5.94
C LYS A 77 11.77 3.10 4.82
N ASP A 78 11.53 1.84 4.47
CA ASP A 78 10.48 1.48 3.51
C ASP A 78 9.12 1.83 4.08
N VAL A 79 8.25 2.41 3.25
CA VAL A 79 6.87 2.66 3.62
C VAL A 79 6.12 1.32 3.61
N PRO A 80 5.48 0.92 4.72
CA PRO A 80 4.66 -0.29 4.72
C PRO A 80 3.51 -0.16 3.71
N PHE A 81 3.40 -1.18 2.86
CA PHE A 81 2.39 -1.24 1.80
C PHE A 81 1.45 -2.41 2.07
N TYR A 82 0.17 -2.09 2.29
CA TYR A 82 -0.87 -3.07 2.57
C TYR A 82 -1.73 -3.26 1.34
N ILE A 83 -1.83 -4.52 0.90
CA ILE A 83 -2.70 -4.89 -0.22
C ILE A 83 -3.94 -5.54 0.37
N ILE A 84 -5.09 -4.95 0.09
CA ILE A 84 -6.38 -5.43 0.57
C ILE A 84 -7.06 -6.13 -0.61
N ILE A 85 -7.33 -7.43 -0.48
CA ILE A 85 -7.92 -8.20 -1.58
C ILE A 85 -9.22 -8.88 -1.14
N SER A 86 -10.06 -9.16 -2.13
CA SER A 86 -11.25 -9.96 -1.92
C SER A 86 -10.85 -11.41 -1.63
N LYS A 87 -11.65 -12.11 -0.85
CA LYS A 87 -11.45 -13.51 -0.53
C LYS A 87 -11.41 -14.33 -1.82
N GLY A 88 -10.43 -15.23 -1.91
CA GLY A 88 -10.25 -16.07 -3.07
C GLY A 88 -9.27 -15.55 -4.12
N CYS A 89 -8.72 -14.36 -3.92
CA CYS A 89 -7.77 -13.75 -4.85
C CYS A 89 -6.30 -13.96 -4.47
N GLU A 90 -6.02 -14.66 -3.38
CA GLU A 90 -4.67 -14.78 -2.82
C GLU A 90 -3.69 -15.41 -3.80
N SER A 91 -4.12 -16.46 -4.49
CA SER A 91 -3.29 -17.17 -5.45
C SER A 91 -2.84 -16.28 -6.61
N GLU A 92 -3.78 -15.51 -7.16
CA GLU A 92 -3.51 -14.59 -8.26
C GLU A 92 -2.59 -13.45 -7.83
N LEU A 93 -2.83 -12.90 -6.64
CA LEU A 93 -1.96 -11.87 -6.08
C LEU A 93 -0.54 -12.40 -5.88
N HIS A 94 -0.41 -13.62 -5.33
CA HIS A 94 0.90 -14.22 -5.10
C HIS A 94 1.67 -14.39 -6.41
N GLN A 95 0.99 -14.83 -7.46
CA GLN A 95 1.58 -14.95 -8.80
C GLN A 95 2.11 -13.62 -9.32
N VAL A 96 1.34 -12.56 -9.17
CA VAL A 96 1.75 -11.23 -9.62
C VAL A 96 2.95 -10.73 -8.82
N LEU A 97 2.97 -10.93 -7.51
CA LEU A 97 4.09 -10.52 -6.68
C LEU A 97 5.37 -11.28 -7.06
N ILE A 98 5.27 -12.58 -7.35
CA ILE A 98 6.41 -13.37 -7.84
C ILE A 98 6.93 -12.80 -9.16
N GLU A 99 6.03 -12.53 -10.09
CA GLU A 99 6.39 -11.98 -11.40
C GLU A 99 7.13 -10.65 -11.28
N LEU A 100 6.76 -9.83 -10.30
CA LEU A 100 7.38 -8.53 -10.07
C LEU A 100 8.66 -8.61 -9.20
N GLY A 101 8.97 -9.78 -8.67
CA GLY A 101 10.09 -9.94 -7.75
C GLY A 101 9.84 -9.36 -6.37
N LEU A 102 8.59 -9.23 -5.97
CA LEU A 102 8.19 -8.60 -4.71
C LEU A 102 7.78 -9.59 -3.63
N GLU A 103 7.81 -10.89 -3.89
CA GLU A 103 7.26 -11.90 -2.97
C GLU A 103 7.96 -11.98 -1.63
N ASN A 104 9.20 -11.53 -1.53
CA ASN A 104 9.98 -11.55 -0.30
C ASN A 104 10.14 -10.18 0.36
N ARG A 105 9.41 -9.18 -0.09
CA ARG A 105 9.52 -7.82 0.46
C ARG A 105 8.85 -7.76 1.83
N LYS A 106 9.61 -7.30 2.83
CA LYS A 106 9.12 -7.24 4.21
C LYS A 106 8.13 -6.11 4.47
N ASN A 107 8.14 -5.09 3.61
CA ASN A 107 7.22 -3.96 3.76
C ASN A 107 5.87 -4.19 3.10
N ILE A 108 5.66 -5.32 2.43
CA ILE A 108 4.37 -5.66 1.81
C ILE A 108 3.58 -6.58 2.76
N HIS A 109 2.34 -6.21 3.03
CA HIS A 109 1.42 -6.96 3.87
C HIS A 109 0.11 -7.19 3.14
N ILE A 110 -0.39 -8.41 3.18
CA ILE A 110 -1.65 -8.78 2.52
C ILE A 110 -2.72 -9.01 3.59
N ILE A 111 -3.86 -8.39 3.43
CA ILE A 111 -4.99 -8.52 4.37
C ILE A 111 -6.31 -8.77 3.66
#